data_dfe5c85fc8622cb429f40654fbd3903e
#
_entry.id   dfe5c85fc8622cb429f40654fbd3903e
#
_cell.length_a   1.000
_cell.length_b   1.000
_cell.length_c   1.000
_cell.angle_alpha   90.00
_cell.angle_beta   90.00
_cell.angle_gamma   90.00
#
_symmetry.space_group_name_H-M   'P 1'
#
loop_
_entity.id
_entity.type
_entity.pdbx_description
1 polymer ?
#
loop_
_entity_poly.entity_id
_entity_poly.type
_entity_poly.pdbx_seq_one_letter_code
_entity_poly.pdbx_strand_id
1 'polypeptide(L)'
;IGGLLGFFVFNHKPAKVFMGDVGSLALGAMLASISIALRQEWTLLLIGLVYVLETASVMLQVTYFKATKKKYGEGRRIFRMTPFHHHLELGGLSGKGKEWSEWKVDGFLWAVGACSSLVALLIWLMIK
;
A
#
# COMPACT_ATOMS: atom_id res chain seq x y z
N ILE A 1 -3.54 17.50 8.07
CA ILE A 1 -4.72 16.60 8.22
C ILE A 1 -5.94 17.24 7.53
N GLY A 2 -6.31 18.51 7.83
CA GLY A 2 -7.49 19.16 7.26
C GLY A 2 -7.54 19.17 5.73
N GLY A 3 -6.42 19.48 5.06
CA GLY A 3 -6.33 19.44 3.60
C GLY A 3 -6.55 18.04 3.01
N LEU A 4 -6.09 16.98 3.69
CA LEU A 4 -6.33 15.59 3.27
C LEU A 4 -7.80 15.19 3.46
N LEU A 5 -8.43 15.62 4.54
CA LEU A 5 -9.87 15.39 4.76
C LEU A 5 -10.69 16.12 3.70
N GLY A 6 -10.36 17.38 3.39
CA GLY A 6 -11.00 18.13 2.32
C GLY A 6 -10.82 17.48 0.95
N PHE A 7 -9.60 17.00 0.63
CA PHE A 7 -9.34 16.25 -0.59
C PHE A 7 -10.18 14.97 -0.67
N PHE A 8 -10.27 14.21 0.43
CA PHE A 8 -11.02 12.95 0.48
C PHE A 8 -12.50 13.12 0.13
N VAL A 9 -13.12 14.27 0.49
CA VAL A 9 -14.51 14.57 0.13
C VAL A 9 -14.73 14.55 -1.39
N PHE A 10 -13.71 14.92 -2.19
CA PHE A 10 -13.79 14.93 -3.64
C PHE A 10 -13.18 13.69 -4.30
N ASN A 11 -12.33 12.97 -3.58
CA ASN A 11 -11.63 11.80 -4.09
C ASN A 11 -12.34 10.47 -3.82
N HIS A 12 -13.27 10.43 -2.84
CA HIS A 12 -14.06 9.21 -2.62
C HIS A 12 -14.90 8.84 -3.84
N LYS A 13 -15.22 7.59 -3.98
CA LYS A 13 -15.91 7.04 -5.15
C LYS A 13 -17.35 7.60 -5.31
N PRO A 14 -17.72 8.08 -6.52
CA PRO A 14 -16.89 8.23 -7.72
C PRO A 14 -15.93 9.42 -7.59
N ALA A 15 -14.63 9.16 -7.80
CA ALA A 15 -13.61 10.19 -7.66
C ALA A 15 -13.80 11.33 -8.67
N LYS A 16 -13.89 12.57 -8.17
CA LYS A 16 -14.01 13.78 -8.99
C LYS A 16 -12.66 14.46 -9.21
N VAL A 17 -11.70 14.21 -8.32
CA VAL A 17 -10.36 14.81 -8.35
C VAL A 17 -9.33 13.74 -8.02
N PHE A 18 -8.20 13.77 -8.71
CA PHE A 18 -7.05 12.90 -8.46
C PHE A 18 -5.86 13.73 -7.96
N MET A 19 -5.12 13.19 -7.00
CA MET A 19 -4.00 13.90 -6.37
C MET A 19 -2.83 14.14 -7.31
N GLY A 20 -2.57 13.20 -8.23
CA GLY A 20 -1.40 13.22 -9.09
C GLY A 20 -0.07 13.09 -8.33
N ASP A 21 1.03 13.10 -9.10
CA ASP A 21 2.37 12.87 -8.53
C ASP A 21 2.86 14.03 -7.65
N VAL A 22 2.45 15.25 -7.96
CA VAL A 22 2.83 16.43 -7.15
C VAL A 22 2.34 16.30 -5.72
N GLY A 23 1.08 15.88 -5.54
CA GLY A 23 0.51 15.70 -4.20
C GLY A 23 1.04 14.46 -3.49
N SER A 24 1.13 13.32 -4.17
CA SER A 24 1.58 12.06 -3.57
C SER A 24 3.06 12.11 -3.16
N LEU A 25 3.95 12.68 -3.98
CA LEU A 25 5.36 12.85 -3.65
C LEU A 25 5.55 13.84 -2.50
N ALA A 26 4.80 14.96 -2.51
CA ALA A 26 4.85 15.94 -1.41
C ALA A 26 4.42 15.31 -0.07
N LEU A 27 3.36 14.50 -0.07
CA LEU A 27 2.92 13.79 1.14
C LEU A 27 3.95 12.76 1.62
N GLY A 28 4.54 11.99 0.71
CA GLY A 28 5.59 11.04 1.04
C GLY A 28 6.82 11.72 1.64
N ALA A 29 7.28 12.81 1.02
CA ALA A 29 8.40 13.60 1.52
C ALA A 29 8.12 14.21 2.91
N MET A 30 6.90 14.71 3.14
CA MET A 30 6.48 15.25 4.43
C MET A 30 6.48 14.18 5.53
N LEU A 31 5.93 12.98 5.26
CA LEU A 31 5.94 11.87 6.20
C LEU A 31 7.37 11.42 6.54
N ALA A 32 8.24 11.30 5.53
CA ALA A 32 9.64 10.96 5.73
C ALA A 32 10.37 12.02 6.58
N SER A 33 10.18 13.30 6.28
CA SER A 33 10.79 14.40 7.03
C SER A 33 10.36 14.43 8.49
N ILE A 34 9.07 14.20 8.76
CA ILE A 34 8.53 14.12 10.12
C ILE A 34 9.13 12.93 10.88
N SER A 35 9.24 11.76 10.26
CA SER A 35 9.78 10.57 10.90
C SER A 35 11.26 10.73 11.26
N ILE A 36 12.06 11.36 10.39
CA ILE A 36 13.47 11.68 10.66
C ILE A 36 13.58 12.69 11.80
N ALA A 37 12.78 13.76 11.77
CA ALA A 37 12.78 14.77 12.82
C ALA A 37 12.42 14.21 14.19
N LEU A 38 11.55 13.21 14.23
CA LEU A 38 11.14 12.52 15.45
C LEU A 38 12.06 11.33 15.82
N ARG A 39 13.03 11.00 14.99
CA ARG A 39 13.88 9.80 15.10
C ARG A 39 13.06 8.50 15.21
N GLN A 40 12.00 8.42 14.40
CA GLN A 40 11.01 7.33 14.43
C GLN A 40 10.86 6.67 13.05
N GLU A 41 11.99 6.41 12.38
CA GLU A 41 12.01 5.86 11.01
C GLU A 41 11.38 4.47 10.95
N TRP A 42 11.61 3.65 12.00
CA TRP A 42 11.00 2.32 12.10
C TRP A 42 9.48 2.37 12.26
N THR A 43 8.99 3.38 12.97
CA THR A 43 7.55 3.61 13.13
C THR A 43 6.90 3.94 11.79
N LEU A 44 7.60 4.67 10.91
CA LEU A 44 7.13 4.98 9.57
C LEU A 44 6.92 3.71 8.72
N LEU A 45 7.82 2.71 8.83
CA LEU A 45 7.65 1.44 8.13
C LEU A 45 6.38 0.71 8.55
N LEU A 46 6.04 0.74 9.84
CA LEU A 46 4.83 0.12 10.37
C LEU A 46 3.57 0.87 9.93
N ILE A 47 3.56 2.19 10.03
CA ILE A 47 2.45 3.03 9.60
C ILE A 47 2.24 2.91 8.08
N GLY A 48 3.34 2.88 7.33
CA GLY A 48 3.34 2.75 5.88
C GLY A 48 3.30 1.32 5.35
N LEU A 49 3.00 0.32 6.18
CA LEU A 49 3.07 -1.11 5.83
C LEU A 49 2.30 -1.44 4.54
N VAL A 50 1.13 -0.85 4.36
CA VAL A 50 0.32 -1.06 3.14
C VAL A 50 1.09 -0.64 1.89
N TYR A 51 1.73 0.55 1.90
CA TYR A 51 2.52 1.04 0.77
C TYR A 51 3.77 0.19 0.52
N VAL A 52 4.40 -0.30 1.59
CA VAL A 52 5.53 -1.24 1.49
C VAL A 52 5.09 -2.54 0.83
N LEU A 53 3.95 -3.11 1.22
CA LEU A 53 3.40 -4.32 0.62
C LEU A 53 3.03 -4.13 -0.85
N GLU A 54 2.41 -2.99 -1.20
CA GLU A 54 2.08 -2.66 -2.59
C GLU A 54 3.34 -2.61 -3.46
N THR A 55 4.36 -1.86 -3.03
CA THR A 55 5.62 -1.73 -3.75
C THR A 55 6.36 -3.07 -3.84
N ALA A 56 6.45 -3.81 -2.72
CA ALA A 56 7.11 -5.11 -2.67
C ALA A 56 6.44 -6.13 -3.60
N SER A 57 5.12 -6.11 -3.71
CA SER A 57 4.37 -7.01 -4.62
C SER A 57 4.80 -6.81 -6.08
N VAL A 58 4.98 -5.55 -6.51
CA VAL A 58 5.44 -5.21 -7.86
C VAL A 58 6.89 -5.67 -8.06
N MET A 59 7.77 -5.36 -7.11
CA MET A 59 9.20 -5.74 -7.19
C MET A 59 9.37 -7.26 -7.25
N LEU A 60 8.66 -8.01 -6.41
CA LEU A 60 8.66 -9.47 -6.40
C LEU A 60 8.16 -10.03 -7.73
N GLN A 61 7.04 -9.53 -8.22
CA GLN A 61 6.47 -9.98 -9.50
C GLN A 61 7.42 -9.78 -10.66
N VAL A 62 7.99 -8.57 -10.78
CA VAL A 62 8.90 -8.23 -11.89
C VAL A 62 10.18 -9.05 -11.83
N THR A 63 10.77 -9.20 -10.63
CA THR A 63 11.99 -9.96 -10.43
C THR A 63 11.76 -11.45 -10.73
N TYR A 64 10.70 -12.02 -10.20
CA TYR A 64 10.34 -13.42 -10.45
C TYR A 64 10.02 -13.69 -11.92
N PHE A 65 9.26 -12.80 -12.56
CA PHE A 65 8.93 -12.91 -13.98
C PHE A 65 10.18 -12.89 -14.86
N LYS A 66 11.11 -11.96 -14.60
CA LYS A 66 12.39 -11.89 -15.33
C LYS A 66 13.26 -13.12 -15.10
N ALA A 67 13.37 -13.59 -13.84
CA ALA A 67 14.15 -14.75 -13.48
C ALA A 67 13.62 -16.03 -14.14
N THR A 68 12.30 -16.24 -14.10
CA THR A 68 11.67 -17.42 -14.72
C THR A 68 11.74 -17.38 -16.24
N LYS A 69 11.59 -16.21 -16.84
CA LYS A 69 11.75 -16.03 -18.29
C LYS A 69 13.18 -16.36 -18.73
N LYS A 70 14.20 -15.96 -17.96
CA LYS A 70 15.60 -16.29 -18.25
C LYS A 70 15.88 -17.81 -18.10
N LYS A 71 15.25 -18.46 -17.11
CA LYS A 71 15.53 -19.88 -16.79
C LYS A 71 14.73 -20.87 -17.64
N TYR A 72 13.48 -20.54 -17.95
CA TYR A 72 12.54 -21.48 -18.60
C TYR A 72 12.04 -21.01 -19.98
N GLY A 73 12.49 -19.85 -20.45
CA GLY A 73 11.99 -19.25 -21.71
C GLY A 73 10.63 -18.55 -21.57
N GLU A 74 9.85 -18.92 -20.58
CA GLU A 74 8.53 -18.33 -20.28
C GLU A 74 8.51 -17.66 -18.92
N GLY A 75 7.94 -16.44 -18.85
CA GLY A 75 7.77 -15.71 -17.60
C GLY A 75 6.58 -16.23 -16.80
N ARG A 76 6.82 -16.67 -15.56
CA ARG A 76 5.74 -17.07 -14.64
C ARG A 76 5.38 -15.93 -13.71
N ARG A 77 4.11 -15.86 -13.31
CA ARG A 77 3.57 -14.83 -12.41
C ARG A 77 3.29 -15.43 -11.04
N ILE A 78 3.61 -14.69 -9.96
CA ILE A 78 3.25 -15.04 -8.58
C ILE A 78 1.83 -14.55 -8.31
N PHE A 79 1.59 -13.25 -8.57
CA PHE A 79 0.30 -12.62 -8.43
C PHE A 79 -0.44 -12.58 -9.76
N ARG A 80 -1.76 -12.64 -9.75
CA ARG A 80 -2.58 -12.50 -10.97
C ARG A 80 -2.33 -11.16 -11.64
N MET A 81 -2.27 -10.11 -10.83
CA MET A 81 -1.95 -8.74 -11.25
C MET A 81 -1.21 -8.03 -10.13
N THR A 82 -0.42 -7.05 -10.43
CA THR A 82 0.25 -6.15 -9.47
C THR A 82 -0.03 -4.71 -9.87
N PRO A 83 -0.12 -3.79 -8.90
CA PRO A 83 0.10 -3.92 -7.44
C PRO A 83 -0.89 -4.85 -6.72
N PHE A 84 -0.67 -5.10 -5.41
CA PHE A 84 -1.39 -6.13 -4.65
C PHE A 84 -2.92 -5.89 -4.56
N HIS A 85 -3.38 -4.65 -4.52
CA HIS A 85 -4.82 -4.34 -4.55
C HIS A 85 -5.52 -4.92 -5.78
N HIS A 86 -4.91 -4.88 -6.97
CA HIS A 86 -5.48 -5.51 -8.16
C HIS A 86 -5.54 -7.04 -8.08
N HIS A 87 -4.59 -7.65 -7.34
CA HIS A 87 -4.66 -9.09 -7.06
C HIS A 87 -5.90 -9.42 -6.22
N LEU A 88 -6.22 -8.57 -5.22
CA LEU A 88 -7.42 -8.71 -4.39
C LEU A 88 -8.71 -8.54 -5.18
N GLU A 89 -8.77 -7.56 -6.08
CA GLU A 89 -9.92 -7.33 -6.96
C GLU A 89 -10.22 -8.54 -7.83
N LEU A 90 -9.19 -9.15 -8.43
CA LEU A 90 -9.34 -10.25 -9.38
C LEU A 90 -9.59 -11.63 -8.76
N GLY A 91 -9.37 -11.82 -7.48
CA GLY A 91 -9.51 -13.16 -6.90
C GLY A 91 -9.35 -13.25 -5.40
N GLY A 92 -9.46 -12.14 -4.66
CA GLY A 92 -9.28 -12.09 -3.21
C GLY A 92 -7.85 -12.48 -2.79
N LEU A 93 -7.69 -12.79 -1.51
CA LEU A 93 -6.37 -13.12 -0.92
C LEU A 93 -5.68 -14.33 -1.57
N SER A 94 -6.45 -15.33 -2.02
CA SER A 94 -5.89 -16.53 -2.65
C SER A 94 -5.62 -16.40 -4.15
N GLY A 95 -6.07 -15.31 -4.77
CA GLY A 95 -6.03 -15.12 -6.21
C GLY A 95 -6.90 -16.06 -7.04
N LYS A 96 -7.58 -17.02 -6.39
CA LYS A 96 -8.48 -18.01 -7.01
C LYS A 96 -9.93 -17.86 -6.54
N GLY A 97 -10.16 -16.93 -5.62
CA GLY A 97 -11.47 -16.68 -5.04
C GLY A 97 -12.37 -15.79 -5.91
N LYS A 98 -13.50 -15.40 -5.33
CA LYS A 98 -14.44 -14.46 -5.95
C LYS A 98 -13.82 -13.06 -6.02
N GLU A 99 -14.10 -12.34 -7.09
CA GLU A 99 -13.72 -10.94 -7.26
C GLU A 99 -14.22 -10.08 -6.09
N TRP A 100 -13.36 -9.18 -5.63
CA TRP A 100 -13.71 -8.22 -4.59
C TRP A 100 -14.09 -6.90 -5.22
N SER A 101 -15.13 -6.26 -4.68
CA SER A 101 -15.45 -4.88 -5.08
C SER A 101 -14.37 -3.94 -4.57
N GLU A 102 -14.14 -2.82 -5.27
CA GLU A 102 -13.18 -1.77 -4.87
C GLU A 102 -13.35 -1.36 -3.40
N TRP A 103 -14.58 -1.11 -2.95
CA TRP A 103 -14.89 -0.78 -1.55
C TRP A 103 -14.43 -1.83 -0.54
N LYS A 104 -14.49 -3.11 -0.94
CA LYS A 104 -14.03 -4.20 -0.08
C LYS A 104 -12.50 -4.23 0.00
N VAL A 105 -11.82 -3.96 -1.12
CA VAL A 105 -10.36 -3.86 -1.17
C VAL A 105 -9.89 -2.67 -0.36
N ASP A 106 -10.47 -1.49 -0.57
CA ASP A 106 -10.14 -0.27 0.18
C ASP A 106 -10.36 -0.46 1.67
N GLY A 107 -11.52 -0.98 2.08
CA GLY A 107 -11.83 -1.26 3.48
C GLY A 107 -10.85 -2.25 4.12
N PHE A 108 -10.43 -3.27 3.39
CA PHE A 108 -9.43 -4.23 3.85
C PHE A 108 -8.06 -3.56 4.05
N LEU A 109 -7.58 -2.79 3.08
CA LEU A 109 -6.30 -2.08 3.16
C LEU A 109 -6.31 -1.02 4.27
N TRP A 110 -7.42 -0.31 4.46
CA TRP A 110 -7.58 0.63 5.57
C TRP A 110 -7.54 -0.08 6.92
N ALA A 111 -8.19 -1.24 7.04
CA ALA A 111 -8.14 -2.04 8.27
C ALA A 111 -6.70 -2.51 8.58
N VAL A 112 -5.95 -2.97 7.57
CA VAL A 112 -4.55 -3.36 7.73
C VAL A 112 -3.71 -2.14 8.14
N GLY A 113 -3.88 -0.99 7.50
CA GLY A 113 -3.19 0.25 7.84
C GLY A 113 -3.50 0.74 9.26
N ALA A 114 -4.76 0.67 9.67
CA ALA A 114 -5.17 1.04 11.03
C ALA A 114 -4.57 0.09 12.08
N CYS A 115 -4.61 -1.23 11.84
CA CYS A 115 -4.01 -2.22 12.74
C CYS A 115 -2.50 -2.02 12.88
N SER A 116 -1.78 -1.82 11.77
CA SER A 116 -0.33 -1.59 11.81
C SER A 116 0.03 -0.28 12.51
N SER A 117 -0.78 0.76 12.36
CA SER A 117 -0.61 2.04 13.06
C SER A 117 -0.86 1.91 14.57
N LEU A 118 -1.85 1.11 14.98
CA LEU A 118 -2.09 0.81 16.40
C LEU A 118 -0.92 0.03 17.01
N VAL A 119 -0.40 -0.97 16.30
CA VAL A 119 0.79 -1.72 16.74
C VAL A 119 1.99 -0.78 16.89
N ALA A 120 2.22 0.10 15.93
CA ALA A 120 3.29 1.11 16.00
C ALA A 120 3.14 2.01 17.23
N LEU A 121 1.93 2.47 17.53
CA LEU A 121 1.63 3.28 18.70
C LEU A 121 1.89 2.53 20.01
N LEU A 122 1.46 1.27 20.09
CA LEU A 122 1.69 0.43 21.28
C LEU A 122 3.18 0.19 21.54
N ILE A 123 3.94 -0.14 20.48
CA ILE A 123 5.39 -0.30 20.57
C ILE A 123 6.04 0.99 21.07
N TRP A 124 5.64 2.14 20.51
CA TRP A 124 6.16 3.44 20.94
C TRP A 124 5.88 3.74 22.42
N LEU A 125 4.66 3.42 22.89
CA LEU A 125 4.30 3.60 24.30
C LEU A 125 5.07 2.68 25.25
N MET A 126 5.45 1.48 24.79
CA MET A 126 6.22 0.52 25.59
C MET A 126 7.71 0.88 25.69
N ILE A 127 8.26 1.59 24.71
CA ILE A 127 9.67 1.96 24.66
C ILE A 127 9.91 3.29 25.40
N LYS A 128 8.89 4.09 25.61
CA LYS A 128 8.99 5.39 26.29
C LYS A 128 8.93 5.25 27.82
#